data_ee61c14f9c64513cecc555e803825fc4
#
_entry.id   ee61c14f9c64513cecc555e803825fc4
#
_cell.length_a   1.000
_cell.length_b   1.000
_cell.length_c   1.000
_cell.angle_alpha   90.00
_cell.angle_beta   90.00
_cell.angle_gamma   90.00
#
_symmetry.space_group_name_H-M   'P 1'
#
loop_
_entity.id
_entity.type
_entity.pdbx_description
1 polymer ?
#
loop_
_entity_poly.entity_id
_entity_poly.type
_entity_poly.pdbx_seq_one_letter_code
_entity_poly.pdbx_strand_id
1 'polypeptide(L)'
;MLSDKEIVCPHNLLDVAHNKKGVPVAIVNAGKLLPMQSAMDAVNENLIVPILIGDKSEIEKCAGELKFDISRFKIIHEPVENNTAKVAAKLAAKGEIKIIVKGHIHTDVLMKEVLKREYNLLGKNRMSHIWHMTLNKDDHPLIITDGALNVLPNVKTKMHILRNVIDFCNRIGISRPKVSVLSATEEVLDSCLLYTSDAADDVECV
;
A
#
# COMPACT_ATOMS: atom_id res chain seq x y z
N MET A 1 -21.45 -2.87 -12.39
CA MET A 1 -21.13 -2.30 -11.06
C MET A 1 -21.00 -3.44 -10.08
N LEU A 2 -20.00 -3.45 -9.23
CA LEU A 2 -19.74 -4.58 -8.32
C LEU A 2 -20.64 -4.51 -7.07
N SER A 3 -21.07 -3.34 -6.64
CA SER A 3 -21.99 -3.14 -5.51
C SER A 3 -22.57 -1.75 -5.54
N ASP A 4 -23.86 -1.60 -5.19
CA ASP A 4 -24.52 -0.31 -4.96
C ASP A 4 -24.43 0.10 -3.47
N LYS A 5 -23.71 -0.68 -2.65
CA LYS A 5 -23.50 -0.36 -1.24
C LYS A 5 -22.41 0.69 -1.08
N GLU A 6 -22.63 1.63 -0.17
CA GLU A 6 -21.61 2.60 0.24
C GLU A 6 -20.35 1.88 0.73
N ILE A 7 -19.19 2.35 0.24
CA ILE A 7 -17.90 1.82 0.66
C ILE A 7 -17.58 2.40 2.04
N VAL A 8 -17.57 1.54 3.05
CA VAL A 8 -17.27 1.93 4.43
C VAL A 8 -15.97 1.26 4.87
N CYS A 9 -15.06 2.06 5.44
CA CYS A 9 -13.86 1.49 6.05
C CYS A 9 -14.24 0.61 7.26
N PRO A 10 -13.64 -0.58 7.41
CA PRO A 10 -13.91 -1.45 8.57
C PRO A 10 -13.61 -0.75 9.90
N HIS A 11 -14.59 -0.71 10.79
CA HIS A 11 -14.48 -0.02 12.09
C HIS A 11 -13.32 -0.52 12.93
N ASN A 12 -13.06 -1.82 12.95
CA ASN A 12 -11.93 -2.41 13.69
C ASN A 12 -10.57 -1.87 13.24
N LEU A 13 -10.40 -1.53 11.96
CA LEU A 13 -9.16 -0.93 11.44
C LEU A 13 -9.08 0.55 11.83
N LEU A 14 -10.19 1.28 11.76
CA LEU A 14 -10.27 2.68 12.17
C LEU A 14 -9.99 2.83 13.67
N ASP A 15 -10.58 2.00 14.51
CA ASP A 15 -10.39 2.03 15.97
C ASP A 15 -8.92 1.84 16.35
N VAL A 16 -8.22 0.91 15.69
CA VAL A 16 -6.78 0.71 15.90
C VAL A 16 -5.96 1.92 15.42
N ALA A 17 -6.37 2.54 14.32
CA ALA A 17 -5.67 3.69 13.75
C ALA A 17 -5.90 4.97 14.55
N HIS A 18 -7.12 5.23 15.04
CA HIS A 18 -7.47 6.40 15.84
C HIS A 18 -6.72 6.47 17.19
N ASN A 19 -6.31 5.32 17.73
CA ASN A 19 -5.46 5.28 18.91
C ASN A 19 -4.01 5.71 18.67
N LYS A 20 -3.67 6.14 17.44
CA LYS A 20 -2.31 6.58 17.05
C LYS A 20 -2.33 8.02 16.56
N LYS A 21 -1.18 8.67 16.63
CA LYS A 21 -1.02 10.00 16.02
C LYS A 21 -1.03 9.89 14.50
N GLY A 22 -1.57 10.91 13.84
CA GLY A 22 -1.53 11.02 12.37
C GLY A 22 -0.12 10.83 11.81
N VAL A 23 -0.02 10.03 10.76
CA VAL A 23 1.26 9.61 10.16
C VAL A 23 1.65 10.59 9.04
N PRO A 24 2.91 11.05 8.94
CA PRO A 24 3.36 11.86 7.81
C PRO A 24 3.37 11.04 6.52
N VAL A 25 2.69 11.54 5.49
CA VAL A 25 2.41 10.83 4.23
C VAL A 25 2.69 11.73 3.04
N ALA A 26 3.35 11.23 2.00
CA ALA A 26 3.43 11.94 0.72
C ALA A 26 2.30 11.49 -0.21
N ILE A 27 1.51 12.44 -0.69
CA ILE A 27 0.55 12.21 -1.78
C ILE A 27 1.24 12.59 -3.09
N VAL A 28 1.58 11.58 -3.90
CA VAL A 28 2.41 11.76 -5.09
C VAL A 28 1.55 12.11 -6.29
N ASN A 29 1.85 13.23 -6.95
CA ASN A 29 1.04 13.81 -8.03
C ASN A 29 -0.40 14.05 -7.61
N ALA A 30 -0.58 14.91 -6.61
CA ALA A 30 -1.82 15.10 -5.86
C ALA A 30 -2.91 15.92 -6.59
N GLY A 31 -2.59 16.61 -7.69
CA GLY A 31 -3.46 17.60 -8.36
C GLY A 31 -4.71 17.05 -9.07
N LYS A 32 -5.30 15.95 -8.62
CA LYS A 32 -6.55 15.38 -9.16
C LYS A 32 -7.54 15.07 -8.04
N LEU A 33 -8.84 15.11 -8.38
CA LEU A 33 -9.93 15.02 -7.38
C LEU A 33 -9.85 13.76 -6.51
N LEU A 34 -9.67 12.58 -7.09
CA LEU A 34 -9.70 11.32 -6.34
C LEU A 34 -8.58 11.21 -5.29
N PRO A 35 -7.29 11.47 -5.60
CA PRO A 35 -6.24 11.50 -4.59
C PRO A 35 -6.46 12.56 -3.52
N MET A 36 -6.96 13.73 -3.89
CA MET A 36 -7.22 14.82 -2.95
C MET A 36 -8.41 14.52 -2.04
N GLN A 37 -9.48 13.91 -2.56
CA GLN A 37 -10.60 13.43 -1.76
C GLN A 37 -10.14 12.39 -0.73
N SER A 38 -9.39 11.37 -1.17
CA SER A 38 -8.86 10.35 -0.26
C SER A 38 -7.94 10.93 0.81
N ALA A 39 -7.13 11.94 0.46
CA ALA A 39 -6.30 12.64 1.42
C ALA A 39 -7.13 13.43 2.44
N MET A 40 -8.18 14.13 1.98
CA MET A 40 -9.11 14.87 2.83
C MET A 40 -9.82 13.94 3.82
N ASP A 41 -10.35 12.82 3.35
CA ASP A 41 -11.04 11.85 4.19
C ASP A 41 -10.11 11.29 5.27
N ALA A 42 -8.88 10.93 4.91
CA ALA A 42 -7.88 10.44 5.87
C ALA A 42 -7.42 11.53 6.86
N VAL A 43 -7.41 12.80 6.45
CA VAL A 43 -7.14 13.94 7.34
C VAL A 43 -8.28 14.18 8.32
N ASN A 44 -9.52 14.11 7.85
CA ASN A 44 -10.72 14.28 8.68
C ASN A 44 -10.81 13.20 9.77
N GLU A 45 -10.36 11.99 9.44
CA GLU A 45 -10.21 10.88 10.39
C GLU A 45 -8.93 10.98 11.26
N ASN A 46 -8.13 12.05 11.13
CA ASN A 46 -6.85 12.23 11.83
C ASN A 46 -5.81 11.11 11.61
N LEU A 47 -5.91 10.38 10.51
CA LEU A 47 -5.00 9.26 10.20
C LEU A 47 -3.67 9.73 9.65
N ILE A 48 -3.66 10.84 8.91
CA ILE A 48 -2.47 11.32 8.19
C ILE A 48 -2.19 12.80 8.38
N VAL A 49 -0.91 13.16 8.20
CA VAL A 49 -0.45 14.54 7.96
C VAL A 49 0.15 14.56 6.56
N PRO A 50 -0.58 15.04 5.53
CA PRO A 50 -0.15 14.95 4.16
C PRO A 50 0.93 15.98 3.80
N ILE A 51 1.88 15.56 2.95
CA ILE A 51 2.73 16.41 2.13
C ILE A 51 2.22 16.24 0.70
N LEU A 52 1.69 17.31 0.11
CA LEU A 52 1.12 17.28 -1.22
C LEU A 52 2.21 17.58 -2.25
N ILE A 53 2.48 16.65 -3.17
CA ILE A 53 3.52 16.77 -4.19
C ILE A 53 2.85 16.80 -5.56
N GLY A 54 3.12 17.83 -6.36
CA GLY A 54 2.53 17.97 -7.69
C GLY A 54 2.53 19.42 -8.16
N ASP A 55 1.78 19.71 -9.22
CA ASP A 55 1.55 21.10 -9.64
C ASP A 55 0.73 21.84 -8.58
N LYS A 56 1.31 22.91 -8.03
CA LYS A 56 0.70 23.68 -6.95
C LYS A 56 -0.66 24.26 -7.34
N SER A 57 -0.78 24.75 -8.57
CA SER A 57 -2.02 25.36 -9.05
C SER A 57 -3.15 24.34 -9.20
N GLU A 58 -2.82 23.13 -9.68
CA GLU A 58 -3.79 22.03 -9.75
C GLU A 58 -4.20 21.56 -8.35
N ILE A 59 -3.25 21.45 -7.41
CA ILE A 59 -3.52 21.07 -6.02
C ILE A 59 -4.46 22.11 -5.37
N GLU A 60 -4.16 23.40 -5.48
CA GLU A 60 -4.97 24.47 -4.90
C GLU A 60 -6.37 24.53 -5.52
N LYS A 61 -6.47 24.33 -6.84
CA LYS A 61 -7.76 24.25 -7.53
C LYS A 61 -8.59 23.07 -7.01
N CYS A 62 -8.04 21.86 -6.97
CA CYS A 62 -8.74 20.68 -6.45
C CYS A 62 -9.14 20.83 -4.98
N ALA A 63 -8.29 21.43 -4.17
CA ALA A 63 -8.60 21.70 -2.76
C ALA A 63 -9.80 22.66 -2.63
N GLY A 64 -9.86 23.71 -3.47
CA GLY A 64 -10.99 24.63 -3.53
C GLY A 64 -12.29 23.93 -3.94
N GLU A 65 -12.26 23.10 -4.96
CA GLU A 65 -13.43 22.31 -5.42
C GLU A 65 -13.97 21.38 -4.32
N LEU A 66 -13.08 20.76 -3.55
CA LEU A 66 -13.41 19.85 -2.44
C LEU A 66 -13.71 20.59 -1.13
N LYS A 67 -13.50 21.91 -1.05
CA LYS A 67 -13.53 22.69 0.19
C LYS A 67 -12.57 22.11 1.26
N PHE A 68 -11.44 21.59 0.82
CA PHE A 68 -10.41 21.03 1.66
C PHE A 68 -9.40 22.12 2.06
N ASP A 69 -9.36 22.48 3.34
CA ASP A 69 -8.37 23.42 3.85
C ASP A 69 -6.98 22.78 3.92
N ILE A 70 -6.14 23.15 2.97
CA ILE A 70 -4.75 22.68 2.86
C ILE A 70 -3.71 23.67 3.38
N SER A 71 -4.12 24.80 3.98
CA SER A 71 -3.23 25.90 4.41
C SER A 71 -2.16 25.45 5.42
N ARG A 72 -2.47 24.45 6.24
CA ARG A 72 -1.59 23.87 7.26
C ARG A 72 -0.65 22.78 6.75
N PHE A 73 -0.77 22.37 5.49
CA PHE A 73 0.00 21.27 4.94
C PHE A 73 1.11 21.77 4.01
N LYS A 74 2.20 21.00 4.01
CA LYS A 74 3.33 21.29 3.12
C LYS A 74 2.95 20.91 1.68
N ILE A 75 3.10 21.87 0.77
CA ILE A 75 2.98 21.65 -0.68
C ILE A 75 4.38 21.71 -1.27
N ILE A 76 4.75 20.73 -2.06
CA ILE A 76 5.98 20.71 -2.85
C ILE A 76 5.58 20.81 -4.32
N HIS A 77 5.84 21.98 -4.91
CA HIS A 77 5.57 22.20 -6.32
C HIS A 77 6.54 21.42 -7.19
N GLU A 78 6.02 20.44 -7.91
CA GLU A 78 6.72 19.63 -8.90
C GLU A 78 5.76 19.23 -10.01
N PRO A 79 5.76 19.92 -11.15
CA PRO A 79 4.78 19.68 -12.21
C PRO A 79 5.11 18.45 -13.08
N VAL A 80 6.34 17.91 -12.97
CA VAL A 80 6.76 16.77 -13.78
C VAL A 80 6.52 15.46 -13.03
N GLU A 81 5.66 14.59 -13.57
CA GLU A 81 5.25 13.34 -12.96
C GLU A 81 6.42 12.50 -12.43
N ASN A 82 7.43 12.24 -13.27
CA ASN A 82 8.60 11.43 -12.87
C ASN A 82 9.36 12.03 -11.67
N ASN A 83 9.39 13.35 -11.58
CA ASN A 83 10.07 14.04 -10.49
C ASN A 83 9.28 13.97 -9.18
N THR A 84 7.93 13.92 -9.25
CA THR A 84 7.11 13.78 -8.04
C THR A 84 7.44 12.48 -7.28
N ALA A 85 7.64 11.37 -8.01
CA ALA A 85 8.08 10.10 -7.43
C ALA A 85 9.47 10.21 -6.78
N LYS A 86 10.40 10.90 -7.43
CA LYS A 86 11.75 11.14 -6.91
C LYS A 86 11.73 11.98 -5.63
N VAL A 87 10.89 13.00 -5.56
CA VAL A 87 10.71 13.82 -4.35
C VAL A 87 10.18 12.96 -3.20
N ALA A 88 9.14 12.15 -3.45
CA ALA A 88 8.57 11.26 -2.44
C ALA A 88 9.59 10.22 -1.93
N ALA A 89 10.35 9.59 -2.82
CA ALA A 89 11.39 8.64 -2.46
C ALA A 89 12.49 9.27 -1.59
N LYS A 90 12.90 10.50 -1.90
CA LYS A 90 13.86 11.26 -1.08
C LYS A 90 13.33 11.59 0.32
N LEU A 91 12.05 12.01 0.42
CA LEU A 91 11.42 12.27 1.72
C LEU A 91 11.35 10.99 2.57
N ALA A 92 11.00 9.86 1.94
CA ALA A 92 10.98 8.57 2.60
C ALA A 92 12.38 8.15 3.08
N ALA A 93 13.41 8.30 2.24
CA ALA A 93 14.80 7.99 2.58
C ALA A 93 15.32 8.81 3.77
N LYS A 94 14.89 10.07 3.90
CA LYS A 94 15.20 10.93 5.05
C LYS A 94 14.35 10.64 6.30
N GLY A 95 13.35 9.76 6.19
CA GLY A 95 12.41 9.48 7.30
C GLY A 95 11.39 10.59 7.57
N GLU A 96 11.30 11.59 6.68
CA GLU A 96 10.33 12.69 6.80
C GLU A 96 8.88 12.22 6.59
N ILE A 97 8.70 11.12 5.88
CA ILE A 97 7.40 10.45 5.68
C ILE A 97 7.50 8.95 6.02
N LYS A 98 6.36 8.37 6.32
CA LYS A 98 6.24 6.92 6.62
C LYS A 98 5.47 6.14 5.57
N ILE A 99 4.65 6.84 4.80
CA ILE A 99 3.79 6.26 3.76
C ILE A 99 3.93 7.10 2.49
N ILE A 100 3.95 6.43 1.36
CA ILE A 100 3.82 7.03 0.03
C ILE A 100 2.47 6.60 -0.52
N VAL A 101 1.59 7.56 -0.79
CA VAL A 101 0.30 7.33 -1.43
C VAL A 101 0.42 7.69 -2.90
N LYS A 102 0.10 6.73 -3.74
CA LYS A 102 0.04 6.93 -5.19
C LYS A 102 -1.18 7.79 -5.52
N GLY A 103 -0.93 8.99 -6.00
CA GLY A 103 -1.95 9.85 -6.61
C GLY A 103 -2.13 9.55 -8.10
N HIS A 104 -2.20 10.58 -8.91
CA HIS A 104 -2.38 10.44 -10.37
C HIS A 104 -1.02 10.26 -11.07
N ILE A 105 -0.36 9.16 -10.83
CA ILE A 105 0.93 8.78 -11.39
C ILE A 105 0.90 7.32 -11.86
N HIS A 106 1.65 6.97 -12.90
CA HIS A 106 1.79 5.59 -13.33
C HIS A 106 2.52 4.74 -12.28
N THR A 107 2.01 3.53 -12.03
CA THR A 107 2.55 2.65 -10.97
C THR A 107 4.00 2.26 -11.22
N ASP A 108 4.36 1.99 -12.48
CA ASP A 108 5.73 1.66 -12.88
C ASP A 108 6.71 2.82 -12.64
N VAL A 109 6.29 4.06 -12.89
CA VAL A 109 7.09 5.27 -12.63
C VAL A 109 7.38 5.39 -11.14
N LEU A 110 6.36 5.27 -10.30
CA LEU A 110 6.52 5.35 -8.85
C LEU A 110 7.40 4.20 -8.34
N MET A 111 7.12 2.97 -8.75
CA MET A 111 7.85 1.79 -8.28
C MET A 111 9.29 1.78 -8.74
N LYS A 112 9.56 2.17 -10.00
CA LYS A 112 10.92 2.31 -10.52
C LYS A 112 11.77 3.26 -9.66
N GLU A 113 11.17 4.34 -9.17
CA GLU A 113 11.88 5.30 -8.32
C GLU A 113 12.06 4.76 -6.90
N VAL A 114 10.99 4.28 -6.26
CA VAL A 114 11.02 3.77 -4.87
C VAL A 114 11.97 2.58 -4.70
N LEU A 115 12.10 1.73 -5.72
CA LEU A 115 12.96 0.55 -5.70
C LEU A 115 14.45 0.83 -5.94
N LYS A 116 14.85 2.07 -6.21
CA LYS A 116 16.26 2.42 -6.37
C LYS A 116 17.04 2.17 -5.07
N ARG A 117 18.19 1.53 -5.21
CA ARG A 117 19.07 1.19 -4.07
C ARG A 117 19.58 2.42 -3.31
N GLU A 118 19.74 3.54 -4.01
CA GLU A 118 20.23 4.80 -3.42
C GLU A 118 19.37 5.33 -2.28
N TYR A 119 18.06 5.00 -2.27
CA TYR A 119 17.15 5.44 -1.21
C TYR A 119 17.09 4.51 -0.01
N ASN A 120 17.65 3.30 -0.13
CA ASN A 120 17.67 2.29 0.94
C ASN A 120 16.29 2.05 1.59
N LEU A 121 15.23 2.08 0.78
CA LEU A 121 13.85 1.89 1.25
C LEU A 121 13.45 0.42 1.34
N LEU A 122 14.22 -0.46 0.68
CA LEU A 122 13.96 -1.88 0.68
C LEU A 122 14.48 -2.52 1.96
N GLY A 123 13.61 -3.24 2.66
CA GLY A 123 13.97 -4.05 3.81
C GLY A 123 14.66 -5.36 3.43
N LYS A 124 14.73 -6.30 4.39
CA LYS A 124 15.30 -7.63 4.17
C LYS A 124 14.43 -8.51 3.26
N ASN A 125 13.13 -8.32 3.30
CA ASN A 125 12.19 -9.05 2.47
C ASN A 125 11.98 -8.36 1.11
N ARG A 126 11.63 -9.14 0.09
CA ARG A 126 11.12 -8.58 -1.15
C ARG A 126 9.80 -7.86 -0.90
N MET A 127 9.58 -6.76 -1.60
CA MET A 127 8.30 -6.08 -1.59
C MET A 127 7.22 -6.97 -2.20
N SER A 128 6.03 -6.96 -1.63
CA SER A 128 4.86 -7.67 -2.12
C SER A 128 3.61 -6.79 -2.02
N HIS A 129 2.63 -7.10 -2.84
CA HIS A 129 1.36 -6.39 -2.86
C HIS A 129 0.33 -7.15 -2.01
N ILE A 130 -0.41 -6.43 -1.18
CA ILE A 130 -1.43 -7.01 -0.30
C ILE A 130 -2.76 -6.31 -0.56
N TRP A 131 -3.79 -7.08 -0.89
CA TRP A 131 -5.18 -6.66 -0.91
C TRP A 131 -5.86 -7.11 0.38
N HIS A 132 -6.46 -6.17 1.10
CA HIS A 132 -7.36 -6.42 2.22
C HIS A 132 -8.80 -6.19 1.75
N MET A 133 -9.60 -7.24 1.72
CA MET A 133 -10.97 -7.20 1.23
C MET A 133 -11.93 -7.57 2.36
N THR A 134 -12.93 -6.72 2.58
CA THR A 134 -14.03 -6.98 3.54
C THR A 134 -15.29 -7.25 2.74
N LEU A 135 -15.81 -8.48 2.84
CA LEU A 135 -16.99 -8.91 2.10
C LEU A 135 -18.28 -8.41 2.78
N ASN A 136 -18.38 -8.57 4.10
CA ASN A 136 -19.45 -8.06 4.93
C ASN A 136 -18.90 -7.47 6.23
N LYS A 137 -19.72 -6.68 6.96
CA LYS A 137 -19.29 -5.97 8.17
C LYS A 137 -18.75 -6.90 9.29
N ASP A 138 -19.26 -8.12 9.36
CA ASP A 138 -18.98 -9.09 10.42
C ASP A 138 -18.12 -10.26 9.94
N ASP A 139 -17.72 -10.29 8.67
CA ASP A 139 -16.92 -11.37 8.13
C ASP A 139 -15.44 -11.15 8.37
N HIS A 140 -14.72 -12.26 8.49
CA HIS A 140 -13.26 -12.21 8.45
C HIS A 140 -12.78 -11.65 7.11
N PRO A 141 -11.78 -10.76 7.09
CA PRO A 141 -11.28 -10.22 5.84
C PRO A 141 -10.63 -11.31 4.98
N LEU A 142 -10.85 -11.23 3.68
CA LEU A 142 -10.07 -11.98 2.71
C LEU A 142 -8.83 -11.16 2.33
N ILE A 143 -7.66 -11.75 2.54
CA ILE A 143 -6.40 -11.11 2.21
C ILE A 143 -5.75 -11.86 1.05
N ILE A 144 -5.47 -11.14 -0.04
CA ILE A 144 -4.85 -11.70 -1.24
C ILE A 144 -3.47 -11.08 -1.43
N THR A 145 -2.47 -11.91 -1.66
CA THR A 145 -1.08 -11.54 -1.96
C THR A 145 -0.43 -12.60 -2.87
N ASP A 146 0.51 -12.35 -3.70
CA ASP A 146 0.98 -11.11 -4.29
C ASP A 146 0.29 -10.92 -5.65
N GLY A 147 -0.54 -9.91 -5.74
CA GLY A 147 -1.36 -9.74 -6.94
C GLY A 147 -0.67 -9.01 -8.10
N ALA A 148 0.51 -8.39 -7.90
CA ALA A 148 0.99 -7.44 -8.88
C ALA A 148 2.51 -7.22 -8.98
N LEU A 149 3.31 -7.58 -7.98
CA LEU A 149 4.73 -7.19 -7.94
C LEU A 149 5.70 -8.31 -8.36
N ASN A 150 5.40 -9.56 -8.05
CA ASN A 150 6.28 -10.69 -8.34
C ASN A 150 5.61 -11.62 -9.35
N VAL A 151 5.95 -11.51 -10.62
CA VAL A 151 5.27 -12.20 -11.73
C VAL A 151 5.52 -13.71 -11.71
N LEU A 152 6.75 -14.16 -11.44
CA LEU A 152 7.14 -15.57 -11.36
C LEU A 152 7.95 -15.79 -10.06
N PRO A 153 7.29 -15.81 -8.89
CA PRO A 153 7.97 -15.95 -7.63
C PRO A 153 8.50 -17.39 -7.45
N ASN A 154 9.82 -17.53 -7.28
CA ASN A 154 10.41 -18.77 -6.81
C ASN A 154 10.10 -18.96 -5.31
N VAL A 155 10.44 -20.13 -4.76
CA VAL A 155 10.15 -20.49 -3.36
C VAL A 155 10.66 -19.42 -2.39
N LYS A 156 11.92 -18.99 -2.51
CA LYS A 156 12.48 -17.94 -1.65
C LYS A 156 11.65 -16.64 -1.71
N THR A 157 11.20 -16.26 -2.89
CA THR A 157 10.32 -15.09 -3.06
C THR A 157 8.95 -15.33 -2.44
N LYS A 158 8.35 -16.51 -2.59
CA LYS A 158 7.08 -16.88 -1.94
C LYS A 158 7.20 -16.81 -0.42
N MET A 159 8.32 -17.27 0.16
CA MET A 159 8.58 -17.13 1.61
C MET A 159 8.63 -15.66 2.07
N HIS A 160 9.21 -14.76 1.28
CA HIS A 160 9.17 -13.32 1.61
C HIS A 160 7.76 -12.75 1.55
N ILE A 161 6.97 -13.16 0.54
CA ILE A 161 5.56 -12.75 0.38
C ILE A 161 4.74 -13.22 1.59
N LEU A 162 4.90 -14.49 1.99
CA LEU A 162 4.22 -15.06 3.16
C LEU A 162 4.57 -14.31 4.44
N ARG A 163 5.84 -14.07 4.70
CA ARG A 163 6.29 -13.30 5.88
C ARG A 163 5.67 -11.90 5.89
N ASN A 164 5.66 -11.22 4.75
CA ASN A 164 5.08 -9.88 4.66
C ASN A 164 3.58 -9.89 5.00
N VAL A 165 2.81 -10.85 4.47
CA VAL A 165 1.35 -10.90 4.74
C VAL A 165 1.05 -11.33 6.17
N ILE A 166 1.82 -12.25 6.75
CA ILE A 166 1.68 -12.65 8.15
C ILE A 166 1.99 -11.47 9.08
N ASP A 167 3.08 -10.74 8.83
CA ASP A 167 3.41 -9.53 9.57
C ASP A 167 2.31 -8.46 9.45
N PHE A 168 1.74 -8.28 8.25
CA PHE A 168 0.61 -7.40 8.03
C PHE A 168 -0.61 -7.83 8.85
N CYS A 169 -1.01 -9.10 8.78
CA CYS A 169 -2.13 -9.65 9.54
C CYS A 169 -1.98 -9.42 11.04
N ASN A 170 -0.80 -9.72 11.59
CA ASN A 170 -0.52 -9.50 13.02
C ASN A 170 -0.65 -8.02 13.41
N ARG A 171 -0.21 -7.09 12.56
CA ARG A 171 -0.31 -5.64 12.79
C ARG A 171 -1.74 -5.11 12.81
N ILE A 172 -2.64 -5.74 12.04
CA ILE A 172 -4.07 -5.39 12.01
C ILE A 172 -4.93 -6.21 13.00
N GLY A 173 -4.28 -7.00 13.88
CA GLY A 173 -4.96 -7.73 14.97
C GLY A 173 -5.35 -9.16 14.63
N ILE A 174 -4.96 -9.69 13.48
CA ILE A 174 -5.20 -11.10 13.11
C ILE A 174 -3.98 -11.92 13.55
N SER A 175 -4.04 -12.51 14.74
CA SER A 175 -2.90 -13.18 15.40
C SER A 175 -2.59 -14.58 14.82
N ARG A 176 -3.54 -15.23 14.17
CA ARG A 176 -3.40 -16.57 13.57
C ARG A 176 -4.01 -16.62 12.18
N PRO A 177 -3.39 -15.97 11.18
CA PRO A 177 -3.91 -16.01 9.82
C PRO A 177 -3.80 -17.42 9.24
N LYS A 178 -4.89 -17.92 8.65
CA LYS A 178 -4.85 -19.16 7.86
C LYS A 178 -4.42 -18.79 6.44
N VAL A 179 -3.40 -19.46 5.93
CA VAL A 179 -2.84 -19.14 4.62
C VAL A 179 -2.94 -20.36 3.70
N SER A 180 -3.40 -20.13 2.49
CA SER A 180 -3.37 -21.11 1.40
C SER A 180 -2.49 -20.61 0.27
N VAL A 181 -1.58 -21.43 -0.21
CA VAL A 181 -0.76 -21.13 -1.38
C VAL A 181 -1.44 -21.73 -2.61
N LEU A 182 -1.82 -20.85 -3.55
CA LEU A 182 -2.53 -21.30 -4.75
C LEU A 182 -1.54 -21.77 -5.83
N SER A 183 -1.85 -22.89 -6.46
CA SER A 183 -1.22 -23.35 -7.69
C SER A 183 -2.04 -22.91 -8.91
N ALA A 184 -1.37 -22.77 -10.05
CA ALA A 184 -2.05 -22.51 -11.33
C ALA A 184 -2.68 -23.75 -11.95
N THR A 185 -2.43 -24.94 -11.38
CA THR A 185 -2.91 -26.25 -11.87
C THR A 185 -3.32 -27.13 -10.71
N GLU A 186 -4.29 -28.02 -10.95
CA GLU A 186 -4.72 -29.07 -10.03
C GLU A 186 -3.84 -30.31 -10.16
N GLU A 187 -3.05 -30.42 -11.24
CA GLU A 187 -2.15 -31.54 -11.49
C GLU A 187 -0.78 -31.29 -10.82
N VAL A 188 -0.18 -32.37 -10.31
CA VAL A 188 1.20 -32.33 -9.81
C VAL A 188 2.14 -32.37 -11.02
N LEU A 189 2.81 -31.25 -11.27
CA LEU A 189 3.79 -31.09 -12.34
C LEU A 189 5.18 -30.94 -11.77
N ASP A 190 6.15 -31.73 -12.25
CA ASP A 190 7.55 -31.66 -11.81
C ASP A 190 8.18 -30.27 -12.04
N SER A 191 7.68 -29.54 -13.03
CA SER A 191 8.10 -28.15 -13.31
C SER A 191 7.40 -27.10 -12.46
N CYS A 192 6.43 -27.48 -11.64
CA CYS A 192 5.68 -26.53 -10.82
C CYS A 192 6.52 -26.05 -9.63
N LEU A 193 6.76 -24.74 -9.57
CA LEU A 193 7.53 -24.10 -8.48
C LEU A 193 6.91 -24.27 -7.08
N LEU A 194 5.67 -24.76 -6.99
CA LEU A 194 5.03 -25.07 -5.73
C LEU A 194 5.51 -26.41 -5.15
N TYR A 195 5.82 -27.39 -6.03
CA TYR A 195 6.15 -28.76 -5.64
C TYR A 195 7.66 -29.08 -5.71
N THR A 196 8.45 -28.24 -6.33
CA THR A 196 9.90 -28.47 -6.51
C THR A 196 10.76 -28.00 -5.36
N SER A 197 10.18 -27.76 -4.19
CA SER A 197 10.95 -27.31 -3.04
C SER A 197 10.77 -28.28 -1.88
N ASP A 198 11.89 -28.75 -1.33
CA ASP A 198 11.97 -29.44 -0.03
C ASP A 198 11.52 -28.55 1.15
N ALA A 199 11.17 -27.29 0.86
CA ALA A 199 10.71 -26.32 1.84
C ALA A 199 9.25 -26.51 2.29
N ALA A 200 8.51 -27.47 1.72
CA ALA A 200 7.18 -27.82 2.20
C ALA A 200 7.23 -28.50 3.59
N ASP A 201 8.37 -29.11 3.93
CA ASP A 201 8.56 -29.79 5.22
C ASP A 201 8.99 -28.86 6.35
N ASP A 202 9.48 -27.63 6.03
CA ASP A 202 9.98 -26.67 7.02
C ASP A 202 8.95 -25.61 7.44
N VAL A 203 7.74 -25.63 6.91
CA VAL A 203 6.67 -24.72 7.32
C VAL A 203 5.80 -25.41 8.36
N GLU A 204 6.31 -25.61 9.55
CA GLU A 204 5.46 -25.75 10.73
C GLU A 204 4.63 -24.47 10.85
N CYS A 205 3.34 -24.59 10.58
CA CYS A 205 2.33 -23.58 10.91
C CYS A 205 2.28 -23.48 12.44
N VAL A 206 2.99 -22.52 13.01
CA VAL A 206 2.88 -22.13 14.42
C VAL A 206 1.72 -21.16 14.58
#